data_0a81ec04567ca5a29bd14bfbcd5a7bb8
#
_entry.id   0a81ec04567ca5a29bd14bfbcd5a7bb8
#
_cell.length_a   1.000
_cell.length_b   1.000
_cell.length_c   1.000
_cell.angle_alpha   90.00
_cell.angle_beta   90.00
_cell.angle_gamma   90.00
#
_symmetry.space_group_name_H-M   'P 1'
#
loop_
_entity.id
_entity.type
_entity.pdbx_description
1 polymer ?
#
loop_
_entity_poly.entity_id
_entity_poly.type
_entity_poly.pdbx_seq_one_letter_code
_entity_poly.pdbx_strand_id
1 'polypeptide(L)'
;MLHSGKKSVKISWGMEKILISGMGIVSAMGNGVNENLQALRCNCSGIAPLRYLSTAHKEFPVGEVKMTDEEMISLLQIPENQPTTRTSLMGIMAVGEAISNANLQLDKSNHKLKIALINGTTVGGMDKSEQFYTDFLTNDTKNAYIATHDCGACTEMIADYFGIFSQVSTVSTACSSAANAILLGAELLKSGRADIVVAGGAECLTKFHLNGFNTLMILDKEHCRPFDAARAGLNLGEGAAYIVMEKAKENSRSFEQGKEEIILAGAANTCDAFHQTATSPQGDGAFLAMKKALEEAGISPEQIDYINAHGTGTQNNDLTEGIAIERIFGANIPPVSSTKAFTGHTTSAAGSIEAVISILSLQNNFIPNNLNFKEKMPELSFTPNFNDVAVEQNGNLKPQKSELRHVLSNSFGFGGNDTCLIFSKN
;
A
#
# COMPACT_ATOMS: atom_id res chain seq x y z
N MET A 1 -5.67 61.44 -14.45
CA MET A 1 -5.79 60.08 -15.01
C MET A 1 -4.51 59.35 -14.75
N LEU A 2 -4.49 58.54 -13.70
CA LEU A 2 -3.37 57.65 -13.37
C LEU A 2 -3.81 56.21 -13.55
N HIS A 3 -3.41 55.59 -14.65
CA HIS A 3 -3.59 54.17 -14.88
C HIS A 3 -2.54 53.39 -14.11
N SER A 4 -2.91 52.80 -12.98
CA SER A 4 -2.08 51.82 -12.26
C SER A 4 -2.29 50.41 -12.88
N GLY A 5 -1.43 50.05 -13.79
CA GLY A 5 -1.36 48.69 -14.29
C GLY A 5 -0.85 47.72 -13.19
N LYS A 6 -1.74 47.05 -12.50
CA LYS A 6 -1.38 45.88 -11.68
C LYS A 6 -0.94 44.75 -12.59
N LYS A 7 0.38 44.57 -12.76
CA LYS A 7 0.94 43.34 -13.27
C LYS A 7 0.69 42.22 -12.23
N SER A 8 -0.29 41.35 -12.49
CA SER A 8 -0.41 40.10 -11.77
C SER A 8 0.81 39.25 -12.09
N VAL A 9 1.72 39.15 -11.14
CA VAL A 9 2.79 38.13 -11.20
C VAL A 9 2.09 36.79 -11.02
N LYS A 10 1.83 36.06 -12.11
CA LYS A 10 1.56 34.65 -12.06
C LYS A 10 2.86 33.98 -11.63
N ILE A 11 3.00 33.69 -10.35
CA ILE A 11 3.99 32.74 -9.87
C ILE A 11 3.48 31.38 -10.32
N SER A 12 3.96 30.89 -11.47
CA SER A 12 3.84 29.48 -11.82
C SER A 12 4.83 28.75 -10.90
N TRP A 13 4.35 28.26 -9.78
CA TRP A 13 5.05 27.22 -9.06
C TRP A 13 5.03 26.02 -10.01
N GLY A 14 6.11 25.80 -10.75
CA GLY A 14 6.35 24.50 -11.37
C GLY A 14 6.32 23.48 -10.23
N MET A 15 5.24 22.69 -10.13
CA MET A 15 5.17 21.65 -9.09
C MET A 15 6.36 20.73 -9.30
N GLU A 16 7.25 20.66 -8.29
CA GLU A 16 8.39 19.74 -8.32
C GLU A 16 7.82 18.32 -8.40
N LYS A 17 8.09 17.63 -9.51
CA LYS A 17 7.63 16.26 -9.72
C LYS A 17 8.38 15.30 -8.80
N ILE A 18 7.65 14.44 -8.13
CA ILE A 18 8.20 13.37 -7.29
C ILE A 18 8.29 12.09 -8.12
N LEU A 19 9.51 11.73 -8.48
CA LEU A 19 9.83 10.53 -9.26
C LEU A 19 9.84 9.30 -8.36
N ILE A 20 9.28 8.20 -8.84
CA ILE A 20 9.45 6.87 -8.26
C ILE A 20 10.64 6.21 -8.93
N SER A 21 11.74 6.05 -8.20
CA SER A 21 13.00 5.50 -8.71
C SER A 21 13.22 4.03 -8.35
N GLY A 22 12.45 3.46 -7.46
CA GLY A 22 12.52 2.05 -7.07
C GLY A 22 11.29 1.57 -6.32
N MET A 23 11.09 0.28 -6.28
CA MET A 23 10.02 -0.35 -5.52
C MET A 23 10.39 -1.78 -5.11
N GLY A 24 9.83 -2.25 -4.00
CA GLY A 24 9.96 -3.63 -3.54
C GLY A 24 8.70 -4.05 -2.79
N ILE A 25 8.40 -5.34 -2.82
CA ILE A 25 7.18 -5.92 -2.27
C ILE A 25 7.37 -7.35 -1.82
N VAL A 26 6.80 -7.68 -0.67
CA VAL A 26 6.62 -9.05 -0.17
C VAL A 26 5.16 -9.21 0.23
N SER A 27 4.47 -10.17 -0.34
CA SER A 27 3.05 -10.40 -0.06
C SER A 27 2.70 -11.89 -0.14
N ALA A 28 1.43 -12.21 0.11
CA ALA A 28 0.92 -13.57 -0.06
C ALA A 28 1.04 -14.08 -1.52
N MET A 29 1.17 -13.18 -2.49
CA MET A 29 1.35 -13.53 -3.91
C MET A 29 2.78 -13.94 -4.25
N GLY A 30 3.78 -13.45 -3.50
CA GLY A 30 5.18 -13.78 -3.75
C GLY A 30 6.16 -12.82 -3.07
N ASN A 31 7.45 -13.15 -3.20
CA ASN A 31 8.57 -12.44 -2.64
C ASN A 31 9.28 -11.65 -3.76
N GLY A 32 8.94 -10.39 -3.87
CA GLY A 32 9.49 -9.49 -4.88
C GLY A 32 8.49 -9.09 -5.98
N VAL A 33 8.87 -8.04 -6.69
CA VAL A 33 8.06 -7.38 -7.72
C VAL A 33 7.64 -8.35 -8.84
N ASN A 34 8.57 -9.21 -9.28
CA ASN A 34 8.31 -10.12 -10.40
C ASN A 34 7.28 -11.19 -10.06
N GLU A 35 7.36 -11.82 -8.89
CA GLU A 35 6.42 -12.87 -8.47
C GLU A 35 5.02 -12.28 -8.30
N ASN A 36 4.92 -11.10 -7.66
CA ASN A 36 3.67 -10.39 -7.50
C ASN A 36 3.05 -10.01 -8.85
N LEU A 37 3.83 -9.51 -9.80
CA LEU A 37 3.37 -9.21 -11.15
C LEU A 37 2.84 -10.46 -11.87
N GLN A 38 3.53 -11.59 -11.76
CA GLN A 38 3.08 -12.85 -12.35
C GLN A 38 1.77 -13.34 -11.72
N ALA A 39 1.64 -13.26 -10.38
CA ALA A 39 0.41 -13.64 -9.68
C ALA A 39 -0.79 -12.78 -10.13
N LEU A 40 -0.59 -11.47 -10.27
CA LEU A 40 -1.63 -10.57 -10.81
C LEU A 40 -2.02 -10.96 -12.24
N ARG A 41 -1.04 -11.25 -13.11
CA ARG A 41 -1.28 -11.63 -14.51
C ARG A 41 -2.00 -12.95 -14.67
N CYS A 42 -1.74 -13.93 -13.80
CA CYS A 42 -2.43 -15.23 -13.86
C CYS A 42 -3.72 -15.28 -13.04
N ASN A 43 -4.16 -14.16 -12.42
CA ASN A 43 -5.28 -14.13 -11.47
C ASN A 43 -5.11 -15.12 -10.30
N CYS A 44 -3.88 -15.33 -9.87
CA CYS A 44 -3.53 -16.26 -8.82
C CYS A 44 -3.60 -15.57 -7.45
N SER A 45 -4.67 -15.85 -6.69
CA SER A 45 -4.79 -15.36 -5.32
C SER A 45 -3.74 -15.97 -4.40
N GLY A 46 -3.16 -15.14 -3.52
CA GLY A 46 -2.29 -15.60 -2.43
C GLY A 46 -3.04 -16.08 -1.19
N ILE A 47 -4.36 -15.84 -1.12
CA ILE A 47 -5.21 -16.22 0.00
C ILE A 47 -5.37 -17.74 0.06
N ALA A 48 -5.13 -18.31 1.24
CA ALA A 48 -5.15 -19.75 1.48
C ALA A 48 -5.55 -20.06 2.94
N PRO A 49 -5.85 -21.31 3.28
CA PRO A 49 -5.99 -21.73 4.67
C PRO A 49 -4.71 -21.40 5.48
N LEU A 50 -4.89 -20.96 6.72
CA LEU A 50 -3.83 -20.62 7.68
C LEU A 50 -2.77 -21.72 7.81
N ARG A 51 -1.51 -21.36 7.66
CA ARG A 51 -0.36 -22.28 7.73
C ARG A 51 0.68 -21.87 8.77
N TYR A 52 1.05 -20.60 8.81
CA TYR A 52 2.18 -20.10 9.61
C TYR A 52 1.72 -19.55 10.96
N LEU A 53 0.63 -18.78 11.02
CA LEU A 53 0.11 -18.26 12.28
C LEU A 53 -0.58 -19.36 13.10
N SER A 54 -0.09 -19.61 14.33
CA SER A 54 -0.72 -20.53 15.27
C SER A 54 -1.87 -19.86 15.99
N THR A 55 -3.11 -20.21 15.63
CA THR A 55 -4.35 -19.66 16.21
C THR A 55 -5.45 -20.72 16.26
N ALA A 56 -6.49 -20.49 17.08
CA ALA A 56 -7.70 -21.31 17.10
C ALA A 56 -8.61 -21.07 15.88
N HIS A 57 -8.51 -19.91 15.24
CA HIS A 57 -9.33 -19.53 14.09
C HIS A 57 -8.79 -20.11 12.79
N LYS A 58 -9.13 -21.37 12.51
CA LYS A 58 -8.72 -22.06 11.28
C LYS A 58 -9.74 -21.93 10.13
N GLU A 59 -10.91 -21.38 10.43
CA GLU A 59 -12.02 -21.21 9.51
C GLU A 59 -11.87 -20.03 8.55
N PHE A 60 -10.94 -19.12 8.81
CA PHE A 60 -10.71 -17.94 7.97
C PHE A 60 -9.52 -18.15 7.04
N PRO A 61 -9.70 -18.07 5.71
CA PRO A 61 -8.58 -18.01 4.79
C PRO A 61 -7.88 -16.65 4.90
N VAL A 62 -6.56 -16.65 4.74
CA VAL A 62 -5.70 -15.47 4.93
C VAL A 62 -4.63 -15.36 3.86
N GLY A 63 -4.10 -14.15 3.67
CA GLY A 63 -2.95 -13.89 2.82
C GLY A 63 -1.65 -13.92 3.62
N GLU A 64 -1.12 -15.11 3.97
CA GLU A 64 0.18 -15.24 4.62
C GLU A 64 1.33 -15.16 3.60
N VAL A 65 2.43 -14.51 3.95
CA VAL A 65 3.70 -14.59 3.24
C VAL A 65 4.27 -16.00 3.40
N LYS A 66 4.60 -16.65 2.28
CA LYS A 66 4.92 -18.08 2.22
C LYS A 66 6.37 -18.40 2.60
N MET A 67 6.83 -17.77 3.68
CA MET A 67 8.14 -18.01 4.31
C MET A 67 7.99 -17.99 5.83
N THR A 68 8.77 -18.83 6.51
CA THR A 68 8.89 -18.77 7.97
C THR A 68 9.84 -17.64 8.39
N ASP A 69 9.81 -17.26 9.67
CA ASP A 69 10.75 -16.28 10.21
C ASP A 69 12.20 -16.77 10.09
N GLU A 70 12.44 -18.06 10.31
CA GLU A 70 13.78 -18.69 10.20
C GLU A 70 14.31 -18.63 8.76
N GLU A 71 13.46 -18.86 7.76
CA GLU A 71 13.82 -18.74 6.35
C GLU A 71 14.19 -17.29 6.01
N MET A 72 13.42 -16.31 6.50
CA MET A 72 13.71 -14.88 6.30
C MET A 72 15.00 -14.46 7.02
N ILE A 73 15.20 -14.87 8.27
CA ILE A 73 16.43 -14.61 9.07
C ILE A 73 17.66 -15.16 8.34
N SER A 74 17.58 -16.41 7.84
CA SER A 74 18.65 -17.03 7.07
C SER A 74 18.96 -16.29 5.77
N LEU A 75 17.91 -15.90 5.01
CA LEU A 75 18.04 -15.15 3.77
C LEU A 75 18.72 -13.79 3.99
N LEU A 76 18.34 -13.10 5.06
CA LEU A 76 18.84 -11.78 5.43
C LEU A 76 20.17 -11.83 6.20
N GLN A 77 20.67 -13.03 6.53
CA GLN A 77 21.91 -13.23 7.31
C GLN A 77 21.91 -12.48 8.66
N ILE A 78 20.73 -12.42 9.31
CA ILE A 78 20.59 -11.79 10.61
C ILE A 78 21.16 -12.74 11.69
N PRO A 79 21.97 -12.23 12.66
CA PRO A 79 22.49 -13.05 13.74
C PRO A 79 21.36 -13.68 14.59
N GLU A 80 21.48 -14.96 14.94
CA GLU A 80 20.46 -15.72 15.70
C GLU A 80 20.08 -15.10 17.05
N ASN A 81 20.98 -14.35 17.67
CA ASN A 81 20.78 -13.70 18.95
C ASN A 81 20.18 -12.29 18.84
N GLN A 82 19.93 -11.79 17.65
CA GLN A 82 19.33 -10.49 17.42
C GLN A 82 17.80 -10.62 17.45
N PRO A 83 17.10 -9.95 18.38
CA PRO A 83 15.65 -9.94 18.37
C PRO A 83 15.11 -9.34 17.08
N THR A 84 14.19 -10.06 16.43
CA THR A 84 13.51 -9.62 15.19
C THR A 84 12.03 -9.87 15.30
N THR A 85 11.24 -9.16 14.52
CA THR A 85 9.80 -9.37 14.37
C THR A 85 9.48 -9.78 12.93
N ARG A 86 8.40 -10.52 12.72
CA ARG A 86 7.97 -10.87 11.37
C ARG A 86 7.74 -9.63 10.51
N THR A 87 7.18 -8.57 11.09
CA THR A 87 6.99 -7.27 10.44
C THR A 87 8.32 -6.68 9.96
N SER A 88 9.36 -6.65 10.83
CA SER A 88 10.67 -6.10 10.44
C SER A 88 11.37 -6.94 9.38
N LEU A 89 11.26 -8.27 9.44
CA LEU A 89 11.84 -9.17 8.43
C LEU A 89 11.27 -8.91 7.03
N MET A 90 9.94 -8.87 6.90
CA MET A 90 9.30 -8.54 5.64
C MET A 90 9.65 -7.13 5.17
N GLY A 91 9.72 -6.17 6.11
CA GLY A 91 10.11 -4.78 5.83
C GLY A 91 11.53 -4.69 5.27
N ILE A 92 12.51 -5.41 5.86
CA ILE A 92 13.90 -5.44 5.39
C ILE A 92 13.96 -6.03 3.96
N MET A 93 13.24 -7.13 3.70
CA MET A 93 13.20 -7.73 2.35
C MET A 93 12.68 -6.73 1.31
N ALA A 94 11.54 -6.10 1.58
CA ALA A 94 10.91 -5.17 0.63
C ALA A 94 11.72 -3.87 0.45
N VAL A 95 12.29 -3.31 1.53
CA VAL A 95 13.20 -2.16 1.44
C VAL A 95 14.46 -2.50 0.66
N GLY A 96 15.03 -3.68 0.89
CA GLY A 96 16.22 -4.16 0.16
C GLY A 96 15.98 -4.25 -1.34
N GLU A 97 14.84 -4.82 -1.75
CA GLU A 97 14.44 -4.85 -3.16
C GLU A 97 14.23 -3.44 -3.73
N ALA A 98 13.53 -2.55 -2.99
CA ALA A 98 13.29 -1.18 -3.43
C ALA A 98 14.59 -0.39 -3.66
N ILE A 99 15.54 -0.49 -2.74
CA ILE A 99 16.86 0.14 -2.83
C ILE A 99 17.66 -0.42 -4.01
N SER A 100 17.69 -1.75 -4.16
CA SER A 100 18.36 -2.42 -5.28
C SER A 100 17.76 -2.01 -6.62
N ASN A 101 16.45 -1.96 -6.69
CA ASN A 101 15.69 -1.60 -7.87
C ASN A 101 15.90 -0.13 -8.25
N ALA A 102 16.10 0.77 -7.28
CA ALA A 102 16.48 2.17 -7.50
C ALA A 102 17.97 2.35 -7.86
N ASN A 103 18.77 1.29 -7.87
CA ASN A 103 20.24 1.36 -8.02
C ASN A 103 20.88 2.35 -7.03
N LEU A 104 20.33 2.48 -5.83
CA LEU A 104 20.91 3.33 -4.80
C LEU A 104 22.22 2.72 -4.29
N GLN A 105 23.31 3.52 -4.40
CA GLN A 105 24.60 3.15 -3.82
C GLN A 105 24.50 3.22 -2.29
N LEU A 106 24.64 2.07 -1.61
CA LEU A 106 24.67 2.00 -0.14
C LEU A 106 26.04 2.43 0.41
N ASP A 107 26.46 3.65 0.10
CA ASP A 107 27.69 4.21 0.65
C ASP A 107 27.41 4.83 2.02
N LYS A 108 27.67 4.04 3.07
CA LYS A 108 27.53 4.48 4.48
C LYS A 108 28.45 5.67 4.83
N SER A 109 29.46 5.98 4.02
CA SER A 109 30.35 7.11 4.22
C SER A 109 29.84 8.42 3.60
N ASN A 110 28.84 8.34 2.74
CA ASN A 110 28.28 9.53 2.06
C ASN A 110 27.19 10.22 2.90
N HIS A 111 27.61 10.91 3.95
CA HIS A 111 26.72 11.72 4.81
C HIS A 111 26.14 12.98 4.14
N LYS A 112 26.38 13.20 2.85
CA LYS A 112 25.88 14.39 2.13
C LYS A 112 24.40 14.25 1.73
N LEU A 113 23.92 13.04 1.46
CA LEU A 113 22.54 12.80 1.09
C LEU A 113 21.67 12.58 2.33
N LYS A 114 20.55 13.28 2.40
CA LYS A 114 19.51 13.07 3.42
C LYS A 114 18.53 12.01 2.94
N ILE A 115 18.74 10.78 3.39
CA ILE A 115 17.86 9.64 3.04
C ILE A 115 16.93 9.41 4.22
N ALA A 116 15.61 9.43 3.97
CA ALA A 116 14.60 9.16 5.00
C ALA A 116 13.95 7.80 4.79
N LEU A 117 13.66 7.09 5.89
CA LEU A 117 12.77 5.93 5.94
C LEU A 117 11.47 6.33 6.63
N ILE A 118 10.34 6.14 5.94
CA ILE A 118 9.01 6.36 6.51
C ILE A 118 8.23 5.06 6.42
N ASN A 119 7.94 4.47 7.56
CA ASN A 119 7.28 3.17 7.66
C ASN A 119 5.88 3.27 8.25
N GLY A 120 4.89 2.70 7.59
CA GLY A 120 3.53 2.51 8.09
C GLY A 120 3.37 1.15 8.77
N THR A 121 3.02 1.12 10.07
CA THR A 121 2.69 -0.11 10.79
C THR A 121 1.78 0.18 11.98
N THR A 122 0.93 -0.78 12.36
CA THR A 122 0.00 -0.64 13.49
C THR A 122 0.24 -1.64 14.60
N VAL A 123 0.89 -2.75 14.34
CA VAL A 123 1.16 -3.77 15.37
C VAL A 123 2.64 -3.94 15.72
N GLY A 124 3.56 -3.43 14.88
CA GLY A 124 5.00 -3.52 15.19
C GLY A 124 5.45 -4.95 15.50
N GLY A 125 5.88 -5.20 16.74
CA GLY A 125 6.32 -6.50 17.24
C GLY A 125 5.27 -7.26 18.04
N MET A 126 4.00 -7.04 17.80
CA MET A 126 2.90 -7.74 18.48
C MET A 126 3.00 -9.26 18.35
N ASP A 127 3.46 -9.78 17.22
CA ASP A 127 3.69 -11.22 16.97
C ASP A 127 4.58 -11.84 18.07
N LYS A 128 5.67 -11.19 18.42
CA LYS A 128 6.60 -11.67 19.46
C LYS A 128 6.03 -11.49 20.88
N SER A 129 5.28 -10.40 21.08
CA SER A 129 4.57 -10.21 22.35
C SER A 129 3.55 -11.30 22.60
N GLU A 130 2.76 -11.68 21.59
CA GLU A 130 1.80 -12.78 21.68
C GLU A 130 2.50 -14.14 21.88
N GLN A 131 3.60 -14.36 21.19
CA GLN A 131 4.37 -15.60 21.23
C GLN A 131 5.01 -15.83 22.60
N PHE A 132 5.60 -14.77 23.19
CA PHE A 132 6.44 -14.86 24.40
C PHE A 132 5.78 -14.33 25.67
N TYR A 133 4.49 -13.98 25.62
CA TYR A 133 3.78 -13.39 26.77
C TYR A 133 3.90 -14.21 28.05
N THR A 134 3.75 -15.54 27.96
CA THR A 134 3.90 -16.42 29.14
C THR A 134 5.31 -16.41 29.67
N ASP A 135 6.33 -16.41 28.81
CA ASP A 135 7.75 -16.33 29.21
C ASP A 135 8.04 -15.01 29.94
N PHE A 136 7.53 -13.89 29.44
CA PHE A 136 7.66 -12.56 30.08
C PHE A 136 7.12 -12.53 31.52
N LEU A 137 6.14 -13.37 31.81
CA LEU A 137 5.53 -13.44 33.15
C LEU A 137 6.22 -14.43 34.10
N THR A 138 7.02 -15.39 33.56
CA THR A 138 7.47 -16.56 34.33
C THR A 138 8.96 -16.80 34.33
N ASN A 139 9.63 -16.62 33.18
CA ASN A 139 10.98 -17.12 32.99
C ASN A 139 12.01 -16.06 32.63
N ASP A 140 11.59 -14.90 32.14
CA ASP A 140 12.44 -13.77 31.72
C ASP A 140 13.47 -14.10 30.60
N THR A 141 13.35 -15.27 29.92
CA THR A 141 14.35 -15.70 28.94
C THR A 141 14.20 -14.98 27.60
N LYS A 142 13.00 -14.42 27.34
CA LYS A 142 12.65 -13.70 26.10
C LYS A 142 12.46 -12.21 26.29
N ASN A 143 12.88 -11.64 27.43
CA ASN A 143 12.68 -10.23 27.74
C ASN A 143 13.28 -9.26 26.72
N ALA A 144 14.29 -9.66 25.96
CA ALA A 144 14.81 -8.85 24.86
C ALA A 144 13.76 -8.52 23.77
N TYR A 145 12.72 -9.34 23.65
CA TYR A 145 11.61 -9.09 22.71
C TYR A 145 10.55 -8.10 23.24
N ILE A 146 10.58 -7.72 24.53
CA ILE A 146 9.66 -6.70 25.07
C ILE A 146 9.87 -5.36 24.36
N ALA A 147 11.12 -4.99 24.09
CA ALA A 147 11.47 -3.76 23.40
C ALA A 147 10.99 -3.72 21.91
N THR A 148 10.69 -4.89 21.33
CA THR A 148 10.23 -4.96 19.94
C THR A 148 8.73 -4.68 19.77
N HIS A 149 7.97 -4.57 20.89
CA HIS A 149 6.51 -4.40 20.86
C HIS A 149 6.09 -3.07 20.22
N ASP A 150 6.84 -2.02 20.46
CA ASP A 150 6.55 -0.68 19.92
C ASP A 150 6.63 -0.65 18.40
N CYS A 151 5.67 0.05 17.75
CA CYS A 151 5.66 0.21 16.31
C CYS A 151 6.95 0.87 15.78
N GLY A 152 7.53 1.81 16.55
CA GLY A 152 8.80 2.46 16.20
C GLY A 152 9.96 1.49 16.14
N ALA A 153 10.01 0.50 17.05
CA ALA A 153 11.07 -0.49 17.08
C ALA A 153 11.20 -1.28 15.76
N CYS A 154 10.08 -1.62 15.13
CA CYS A 154 10.09 -2.28 13.81
C CYS A 154 10.77 -1.39 12.76
N THR A 155 10.47 -0.10 12.74
CA THR A 155 11.07 0.85 11.81
C THR A 155 12.57 1.04 12.06
N GLU A 156 12.97 1.12 13.33
CA GLU A 156 14.37 1.20 13.72
C GLU A 156 15.15 -0.05 13.30
N MET A 157 14.60 -1.25 13.50
CA MET A 157 15.22 -2.50 13.04
C MET A 157 15.47 -2.50 11.53
N ILE A 158 14.51 -2.02 10.74
CA ILE A 158 14.67 -1.88 9.28
C ILE A 158 15.79 -0.87 8.99
N ALA A 159 15.77 0.29 9.65
CA ALA A 159 16.75 1.34 9.43
C ALA A 159 18.18 0.90 9.80
N ASP A 160 18.35 0.23 10.95
CA ASP A 160 19.63 -0.25 11.46
C ASP A 160 20.26 -1.30 10.55
N TYR A 161 19.42 -2.18 9.97
CA TYR A 161 19.91 -3.20 9.04
C TYR A 161 20.64 -2.58 7.84
N PHE A 162 20.10 -1.51 7.26
CA PHE A 162 20.74 -0.82 6.13
C PHE A 162 21.80 0.19 6.56
N GLY A 163 21.58 0.91 7.67
CA GLY A 163 22.52 1.90 8.24
C GLY A 163 22.78 3.11 7.34
N ILE A 164 21.82 3.50 6.49
CA ILE A 164 21.95 4.62 5.52
C ILE A 164 20.97 5.77 5.78
N PHE A 165 19.98 5.55 6.64
CA PHE A 165 18.91 6.52 6.86
C PHE A 165 19.34 7.58 7.87
N SER A 166 19.27 8.85 7.46
CA SER A 166 19.54 10.01 8.32
C SER A 166 18.31 10.49 9.07
N GLN A 167 17.11 10.05 8.64
CA GLN A 167 15.83 10.34 9.27
C GLN A 167 14.95 9.09 9.20
N VAL A 168 14.32 8.76 10.33
CA VAL A 168 13.44 7.59 10.47
C VAL A 168 12.13 8.04 11.12
N SER A 169 11.00 7.57 10.57
CA SER A 169 9.67 7.91 11.12
C SER A 169 8.70 6.75 10.95
N THR A 170 7.84 6.57 11.94
CA THR A 170 6.75 5.59 11.92
C THR A 170 5.41 6.31 11.83
N VAL A 171 4.54 5.85 10.94
CA VAL A 171 3.17 6.35 10.77
C VAL A 171 2.19 5.25 11.16
N SER A 172 1.22 5.58 12.01
CA SER A 172 0.18 4.65 12.44
C SER A 172 -1.19 5.33 12.33
N THR A 173 -1.88 5.08 11.21
CA THR A 173 -3.20 5.62 10.85
C THR A 173 -4.11 4.50 10.34
N ALA A 174 -4.14 3.36 11.09
CA ALA A 174 -4.86 2.16 10.71
C ALA A 174 -4.51 1.70 9.27
N CYS A 175 -5.51 1.33 8.45
CA CYS A 175 -5.30 0.76 7.12
C CYS A 175 -4.71 1.75 6.09
N SER A 176 -4.67 3.04 6.39
CA SER A 176 -4.06 4.08 5.53
C SER A 176 -2.59 4.40 5.88
N SER A 177 -2.00 3.73 6.88
CA SER A 177 -0.65 4.06 7.40
C SER A 177 0.42 4.14 6.32
N ALA A 178 0.53 3.13 5.46
CA ALA A 178 1.54 3.09 4.41
C ALA A 178 1.29 4.12 3.30
N ALA A 179 0.04 4.39 2.95
CA ALA A 179 -0.29 5.48 2.02
C ALA A 179 0.09 6.85 2.60
N ASN A 180 -0.16 7.06 3.89
CA ASN A 180 0.27 8.27 4.59
C ASN A 180 1.79 8.36 4.77
N ALA A 181 2.49 7.23 4.90
CA ALA A 181 3.96 7.22 4.88
C ALA A 181 4.50 7.71 3.52
N ILE A 182 3.88 7.30 2.41
CA ILE A 182 4.22 7.77 1.06
C ILE A 182 3.93 9.29 0.94
N LEU A 183 2.75 9.74 1.36
CA LEU A 183 2.38 11.16 1.37
C LEU A 183 3.38 12.00 2.20
N LEU A 184 3.68 11.58 3.43
CA LEU A 184 4.65 12.26 4.28
C LEU A 184 6.05 12.31 3.63
N GLY A 185 6.46 11.21 2.99
CA GLY A 185 7.71 11.14 2.24
C GLY A 185 7.77 12.16 1.11
N ALA A 186 6.69 12.31 0.34
CA ALA A 186 6.59 13.33 -0.70
C ALA A 186 6.71 14.76 -0.13
N GLU A 187 6.10 15.03 1.02
CA GLU A 187 6.20 16.33 1.69
C GLU A 187 7.62 16.63 2.21
N LEU A 188 8.35 15.62 2.67
CA LEU A 188 9.77 15.78 3.05
C LEU A 188 10.63 16.15 1.84
N LEU A 189 10.37 15.53 0.69
CA LEU A 189 11.06 15.87 -0.56
C LEU A 189 10.71 17.30 -1.01
N LYS A 190 9.42 17.65 -1.13
CA LYS A 190 8.96 18.98 -1.54
C LYS A 190 9.55 20.08 -0.66
N SER A 191 9.60 19.87 0.65
CA SER A 191 10.18 20.82 1.61
C SER A 191 11.72 20.86 1.66
N GLY A 192 12.43 20.00 0.92
CA GLY A 192 13.89 19.91 0.92
C GLY A 192 14.48 19.33 2.23
N ARG A 193 13.65 18.68 3.04
CA ARG A 193 14.08 18.02 4.28
C ARG A 193 14.73 16.66 4.03
N ALA A 194 14.40 16.02 2.91
CA ALA A 194 15.05 14.82 2.40
C ALA A 194 15.43 14.99 0.93
N ASP A 195 16.48 14.30 0.49
CA ASP A 195 16.91 14.21 -0.90
C ASP A 195 16.34 12.93 -1.56
N ILE A 196 16.25 11.84 -0.79
CA ILE A 196 15.68 10.55 -1.16
C ILE A 196 14.81 10.08 -0.01
N VAL A 197 13.69 9.46 -0.33
CA VAL A 197 12.79 8.86 0.66
C VAL A 197 12.47 7.42 0.26
N VAL A 198 12.63 6.50 1.20
CA VAL A 198 12.08 5.15 1.14
C VAL A 198 10.82 5.16 1.99
N ALA A 199 9.65 5.03 1.37
CA ALA A 199 8.37 5.12 2.06
C ALA A 199 7.45 3.95 1.70
N GLY A 200 6.73 3.47 2.69
CA GLY A 200 5.81 2.35 2.54
C GLY A 200 5.35 1.82 3.88
N GLY A 201 5.13 0.53 3.98
CA GLY A 201 4.71 -0.10 5.23
C GLY A 201 4.96 -1.59 5.26
N ALA A 202 4.97 -2.12 6.47
CA ALA A 202 5.06 -3.54 6.76
C ALA A 202 4.11 -3.90 7.89
N GLU A 203 3.44 -5.04 7.77
CA GLU A 203 2.52 -5.53 8.79
C GLU A 203 2.48 -7.05 8.76
N CYS A 204 2.67 -7.69 9.91
CA CYS A 204 2.49 -9.13 10.04
C CYS A 204 1.06 -9.47 10.47
N LEU A 205 0.63 -10.67 10.13
CA LEU A 205 -0.62 -11.23 10.63
C LEU A 205 -0.43 -11.69 12.08
N THR A 206 -1.37 -11.30 12.97
CA THR A 206 -1.32 -11.60 14.40
C THR A 206 -2.63 -12.20 14.89
N LYS A 207 -2.59 -12.87 16.06
CA LYS A 207 -3.81 -13.30 16.75
C LYS A 207 -4.68 -12.11 17.14
N PHE A 208 -4.04 -10.99 17.51
CA PHE A 208 -4.72 -9.74 17.83
C PHE A 208 -5.60 -9.28 16.65
N HIS A 209 -5.04 -9.25 15.43
CA HIS A 209 -5.81 -8.92 14.23
C HIS A 209 -6.99 -9.88 14.04
N LEU A 210 -6.73 -11.19 14.01
CA LEU A 210 -7.80 -12.18 13.78
C LEU A 210 -8.91 -12.09 14.82
N ASN A 211 -8.56 -12.00 16.11
CA ASN A 211 -9.53 -11.89 17.19
C ASN A 211 -10.31 -10.56 17.11
N GLY A 212 -9.61 -9.44 16.88
CA GLY A 212 -10.21 -8.12 16.78
C GLY A 212 -11.22 -8.02 15.63
N PHE A 213 -10.80 -8.39 14.43
CA PHE A 213 -11.64 -8.32 13.24
C PHE A 213 -12.78 -9.36 13.28
N ASN A 214 -12.55 -10.53 13.89
CA ASN A 214 -13.62 -11.51 14.13
C ASN A 214 -14.67 -10.95 15.12
N THR A 215 -14.26 -10.26 16.16
CA THR A 215 -15.17 -9.61 17.13
C THR A 215 -16.01 -8.53 16.45
N LEU A 216 -15.47 -7.84 15.44
CA LEU A 216 -16.21 -6.88 14.63
C LEU A 216 -17.14 -7.55 13.59
N MET A 217 -17.07 -8.87 13.45
CA MET A 217 -17.89 -9.68 12.50
C MET A 217 -17.72 -9.24 11.04
N ILE A 218 -16.49 -8.90 10.64
CA ILE A 218 -16.18 -8.42 9.28
C ILE A 218 -15.22 -9.32 8.52
N LEU A 219 -14.94 -10.53 9.04
CA LEU A 219 -14.17 -11.55 8.35
C LEU A 219 -15.04 -12.46 7.50
N ASP A 220 -14.63 -12.76 6.28
CA ASP A 220 -15.26 -13.76 5.43
C ASP A 220 -14.61 -15.15 5.66
N LYS A 221 -15.43 -16.20 5.77
CA LYS A 221 -14.98 -17.61 5.83
C LYS A 221 -14.68 -18.19 4.44
N GLU A 222 -15.07 -17.49 3.40
CA GLU A 222 -14.72 -17.77 2.02
C GLU A 222 -13.70 -16.72 1.52
N HIS A 223 -13.29 -16.82 0.27
CA HIS A 223 -12.48 -15.79 -0.37
C HIS A 223 -13.30 -14.49 -0.51
N CYS A 224 -12.72 -13.37 -0.07
CA CYS A 224 -13.39 -12.07 -0.13
C CYS A 224 -13.76 -11.68 -1.57
N ARG A 225 -14.87 -10.96 -1.68
CA ARG A 225 -15.52 -10.57 -2.94
C ARG A 225 -15.77 -9.06 -2.96
N PRO A 226 -14.74 -8.23 -3.15
CA PRO A 226 -14.95 -6.80 -3.17
C PRO A 226 -15.99 -6.37 -4.21
N PHE A 227 -16.86 -5.44 -3.85
CA PHE A 227 -17.95 -4.89 -4.69
C PHE A 227 -18.98 -5.92 -5.20
N ASP A 228 -19.01 -7.11 -4.65
CA ASP A 228 -20.02 -8.12 -4.97
C ASP A 228 -21.27 -7.95 -4.11
N ALA A 229 -22.46 -8.21 -4.69
CA ALA A 229 -23.73 -8.13 -3.94
C ALA A 229 -23.77 -9.10 -2.75
N ALA A 230 -23.14 -10.29 -2.90
CA ALA A 230 -23.07 -11.33 -1.87
C ALA A 230 -21.80 -11.24 -0.99
N ARG A 231 -21.05 -10.11 -0.99
CA ARG A 231 -19.89 -9.94 -0.14
C ARG A 231 -20.22 -10.08 1.34
N ALA A 232 -19.38 -10.75 2.11
CA ALA A 232 -19.64 -11.08 3.50
C ALA A 232 -18.54 -10.57 4.47
N GLY A 233 -17.44 -10.04 3.96
CA GLY A 233 -16.32 -9.56 4.76
C GLY A 233 -15.00 -9.59 4.02
N LEU A 234 -13.94 -9.34 4.75
CA LEU A 234 -12.56 -9.35 4.27
C LEU A 234 -11.83 -10.63 4.67
N ASN A 235 -10.75 -10.96 3.98
CA ASN A 235 -9.72 -11.85 4.47
C ASN A 235 -8.52 -11.01 4.92
N LEU A 236 -7.96 -11.31 6.09
CA LEU A 236 -6.74 -10.65 6.54
C LEU A 236 -5.53 -11.15 5.75
N GLY A 237 -4.51 -10.32 5.67
CA GLY A 237 -3.23 -10.64 5.05
C GLY A 237 -2.08 -10.00 5.80
N GLU A 238 -0.87 -10.33 5.38
CA GLU A 238 0.37 -9.71 5.82
C GLU A 238 1.25 -9.38 4.61
N GLY A 239 2.21 -8.51 4.80
CA GLY A 239 3.18 -8.16 3.78
C GLY A 239 3.89 -6.86 4.06
N ALA A 240 4.74 -6.48 3.13
CA ALA A 240 5.48 -5.23 3.14
C ALA A 240 5.66 -4.72 1.71
N ALA A 241 5.57 -3.41 1.52
CA ALA A 241 5.97 -2.79 0.27
C ALA A 241 6.51 -1.39 0.51
N TYR A 242 7.52 -1.03 -0.28
CA TYR A 242 8.14 0.30 -0.22
C TYR A 242 8.45 0.79 -1.62
N ILE A 243 8.37 2.11 -1.76
CA ILE A 243 8.82 2.82 -2.95
C ILE A 243 9.96 3.77 -2.58
N VAL A 244 10.89 3.95 -3.51
CA VAL A 244 11.93 4.95 -3.42
C VAL A 244 11.49 6.17 -4.21
N MET A 245 11.51 7.32 -3.57
CA MET A 245 11.07 8.59 -4.15
C MET A 245 12.21 9.61 -4.12
N GLU A 246 12.29 10.42 -5.16
CA GLU A 246 13.21 11.56 -5.26
C GLU A 246 12.60 12.69 -6.11
N LYS A 247 13.16 13.90 -5.99
CA LYS A 247 12.75 14.99 -6.89
C LYS A 247 13.25 14.70 -8.31
N ALA A 248 12.37 14.85 -9.30
CA ALA A 248 12.78 14.78 -10.70
C ALA A 248 13.79 15.90 -11.01
N LYS A 249 14.91 15.54 -11.61
CA LYS A 249 15.94 16.46 -12.10
C LYS A 249 15.86 16.51 -13.62
N GLU A 250 16.32 17.62 -14.25
CA GLU A 250 16.30 17.78 -15.72
C GLU A 250 16.96 16.63 -16.50
N ASN A 251 17.78 15.78 -15.85
CA ASN A 251 18.42 14.60 -16.41
C ASN A 251 18.23 13.35 -15.54
N SER A 252 17.14 13.26 -14.77
CA SER A 252 16.84 12.03 -14.02
C SER A 252 16.64 10.88 -14.99
N ARG A 253 17.29 9.75 -14.69
CA ARG A 253 17.14 8.55 -15.51
C ARG A 253 15.87 7.84 -15.09
N SER A 254 15.07 7.38 -16.07
CA SER A 254 13.94 6.51 -15.78
C SER A 254 14.41 5.25 -15.04
N PHE A 255 13.56 4.74 -14.18
CA PHE A 255 13.70 3.51 -13.42
C PHE A 255 14.23 2.31 -14.24
N GLU A 256 13.77 2.20 -15.49
CA GLU A 256 14.29 1.29 -16.49
C GLU A 256 14.63 2.07 -17.77
N GLN A 257 15.83 1.85 -18.32
CA GLN A 257 16.23 2.49 -19.58
C GLN A 257 15.19 2.21 -20.66
N GLY A 258 14.64 3.28 -21.23
CA GLY A 258 13.66 3.20 -22.32
C GLY A 258 12.20 3.06 -21.89
N LYS A 259 11.88 3.07 -20.58
CA LYS A 259 10.50 3.18 -20.07
C LYS A 259 10.19 4.61 -19.62
N GLU A 260 8.91 4.97 -19.67
CA GLU A 260 8.41 6.24 -19.16
C GLU A 260 8.58 6.32 -17.64
N GLU A 261 8.94 7.49 -17.13
CA GLU A 261 9.07 7.76 -15.71
C GLU A 261 7.70 7.68 -15.03
N ILE A 262 7.65 7.10 -13.84
CA ILE A 262 6.46 7.12 -13.00
C ILE A 262 6.64 8.16 -11.90
N ILE A 263 5.65 9.00 -11.72
CA ILE A 263 5.62 10.04 -10.69
C ILE A 263 4.44 9.82 -9.73
N LEU A 264 4.62 10.24 -8.49
CA LEU A 264 3.51 10.54 -7.60
C LEU A 264 2.98 11.93 -7.98
N ALA A 265 1.86 11.94 -8.71
CA ALA A 265 1.28 13.16 -9.28
C ALA A 265 0.44 13.93 -8.26
N GLY A 266 -0.25 13.22 -7.36
CA GLY A 266 -1.05 13.83 -6.31
C GLY A 266 -1.24 12.87 -5.14
N ALA A 267 -1.39 13.44 -3.95
CA ALA A 267 -1.62 12.68 -2.72
C ALA A 267 -2.44 13.52 -1.74
N ALA A 268 -3.46 12.95 -1.13
CA ALA A 268 -4.25 13.66 -0.14
C ALA A 268 -4.70 12.74 0.98
N ASN A 269 -4.75 13.31 2.18
CA ASN A 269 -5.33 12.67 3.35
C ASN A 269 -6.45 13.56 3.90
N THR A 270 -7.54 12.93 4.31
CA THR A 270 -8.71 13.57 4.92
C THR A 270 -9.21 12.77 6.10
N CYS A 271 -10.10 13.34 6.88
CA CYS A 271 -10.76 12.65 7.98
C CYS A 271 -12.26 12.68 7.78
N ASP A 272 -12.89 11.50 7.75
CA ASP A 272 -14.35 11.36 7.65
C ASP A 272 -15.08 11.87 8.92
N ALA A 273 -14.42 11.74 10.08
CA ALA A 273 -14.91 12.20 11.38
C ALA A 273 -16.33 11.71 11.74
N PHE A 274 -16.74 10.55 11.21
CA PHE A 274 -18.08 10.01 11.37
C PHE A 274 -18.19 8.99 12.51
N HIS A 275 -17.36 7.93 12.47
CA HIS A 275 -17.39 6.85 13.45
C HIS A 275 -16.01 6.18 13.56
N GLN A 276 -15.75 5.43 14.66
CA GLN A 276 -14.46 4.79 14.92
C GLN A 276 -14.12 3.68 13.88
N THR A 277 -15.11 2.95 13.38
CA THR A 277 -14.91 1.79 12.52
C THR A 277 -15.81 1.76 11.28
N ALA A 278 -16.73 2.71 11.14
CA ALA A 278 -17.61 2.82 9.99
C ALA A 278 -17.37 4.14 9.25
N THR A 279 -17.53 4.12 7.94
CA THR A 279 -17.48 5.30 7.07
C THR A 279 -18.84 5.97 7.00
N SER A 280 -18.87 7.28 6.72
CA SER A 280 -20.10 8.04 6.52
C SER A 280 -20.93 7.44 5.37
N PRO A 281 -22.27 7.44 5.46
CA PRO A 281 -23.12 6.81 4.45
C PRO A 281 -22.94 7.32 3.02
N GLN A 282 -22.44 8.53 2.88
CA GLN A 282 -22.16 9.16 1.59
C GLN A 282 -20.68 9.09 1.18
N GLY A 283 -19.81 8.43 1.98
CA GLY A 283 -18.38 8.33 1.74
C GLY A 283 -17.68 9.70 1.68
N ASP A 284 -18.02 10.61 2.60
CA ASP A 284 -17.55 12.00 2.52
C ASP A 284 -16.04 12.14 2.66
N GLY A 285 -15.41 11.34 3.55
CA GLY A 285 -13.96 11.32 3.69
C GLY A 285 -13.27 10.82 2.43
N ALA A 286 -13.72 9.69 1.88
CA ALA A 286 -13.23 9.11 0.63
C ALA A 286 -13.39 10.08 -0.56
N PHE A 287 -14.57 10.71 -0.67
CA PHE A 287 -14.82 11.74 -1.68
C PHE A 287 -13.84 12.91 -1.57
N LEU A 288 -13.62 13.42 -0.37
CA LEU A 288 -12.71 14.56 -0.16
C LEU A 288 -11.26 14.18 -0.43
N ALA A 289 -10.82 12.95 -0.07
CA ALA A 289 -9.47 12.46 -0.35
C ALA A 289 -9.22 12.38 -1.86
N MET A 290 -10.09 11.73 -2.60
CA MET A 290 -10.00 11.66 -4.07
C MET A 290 -10.02 13.03 -4.72
N LYS A 291 -10.95 13.91 -4.32
CA LYS A 291 -11.05 15.26 -4.86
C LYS A 291 -9.77 16.07 -4.66
N LYS A 292 -9.22 16.07 -3.45
CA LYS A 292 -7.98 16.81 -3.14
C LYS A 292 -6.76 16.23 -3.85
N ALA A 293 -6.67 14.89 -3.99
CA ALA A 293 -5.59 14.26 -4.73
C ALA A 293 -5.63 14.65 -6.23
N LEU A 294 -6.82 14.70 -6.84
CA LEU A 294 -7.01 15.19 -8.22
C LEU A 294 -6.63 16.67 -8.35
N GLU A 295 -7.03 17.51 -7.39
CA GLU A 295 -6.68 18.94 -7.35
C GLU A 295 -5.15 19.12 -7.25
N GLU A 296 -4.48 18.35 -6.41
CA GLU A 296 -3.01 18.39 -6.28
C GLU A 296 -2.31 17.88 -7.54
N ALA A 297 -2.82 16.82 -8.15
CA ALA A 297 -2.28 16.32 -9.42
C ALA A 297 -2.51 17.28 -10.59
N GLY A 298 -3.44 18.21 -10.47
CA GLY A 298 -3.82 19.13 -11.55
C GLY A 298 -4.50 18.44 -12.73
N ILE A 299 -5.16 17.31 -12.50
CA ILE A 299 -5.87 16.51 -13.52
C ILE A 299 -7.37 16.43 -13.21
N SER A 300 -8.17 16.25 -14.26
CA SER A 300 -9.61 16.04 -14.11
C SER A 300 -9.95 14.56 -13.91
N PRO A 301 -11.13 14.24 -13.33
CA PRO A 301 -11.55 12.85 -13.14
C PRO A 301 -11.51 12.02 -14.43
N GLU A 302 -11.85 12.59 -15.57
CA GLU A 302 -11.91 11.93 -16.88
C GLU A 302 -10.53 11.44 -17.37
N GLN A 303 -9.45 11.93 -16.77
CA GLN A 303 -8.08 11.52 -17.11
C GLN A 303 -7.60 10.29 -16.33
N ILE A 304 -8.35 9.86 -15.30
CA ILE A 304 -8.02 8.63 -14.55
C ILE A 304 -8.39 7.41 -15.39
N ASP A 305 -7.42 6.54 -15.63
CA ASP A 305 -7.58 5.33 -16.45
C ASP A 305 -7.96 4.10 -15.62
N TYR A 306 -7.63 4.10 -14.33
CA TYR A 306 -7.88 2.99 -13.43
C TYR A 306 -7.95 3.45 -11.95
N ILE A 307 -8.84 2.84 -11.18
CA ILE A 307 -8.95 3.00 -9.72
C ILE A 307 -8.61 1.66 -9.05
N ASN A 308 -7.50 1.63 -8.30
CA ASN A 308 -7.22 0.59 -7.32
C ASN A 308 -7.94 0.97 -6.02
N ALA A 309 -9.11 0.40 -5.82
CA ALA A 309 -9.98 0.75 -4.72
C ALA A 309 -9.51 0.14 -3.39
N HIS A 310 -9.87 0.79 -2.28
CA HIS A 310 -9.69 0.19 -0.96
C HIS A 310 -10.44 -1.14 -0.86
N GLY A 311 -11.70 -1.21 -1.28
CA GLY A 311 -12.46 -2.41 -1.61
C GLY A 311 -12.19 -3.61 -0.72
N THR A 312 -12.65 -3.58 0.54
CA THR A 312 -12.35 -4.63 1.53
C THR A 312 -13.20 -5.89 1.40
N GLY A 313 -14.30 -5.83 0.66
CA GLY A 313 -15.32 -6.88 0.64
C GLY A 313 -16.31 -6.78 1.80
N THR A 314 -16.22 -5.74 2.64
CA THR A 314 -17.19 -5.51 3.72
C THR A 314 -18.40 -4.73 3.23
N GLN A 315 -19.55 -4.94 3.90
CA GLN A 315 -20.83 -4.34 3.50
C GLN A 315 -20.77 -2.81 3.45
N ASN A 316 -20.22 -2.19 4.50
CA ASN A 316 -20.20 -0.74 4.64
C ASN A 316 -19.14 -0.08 3.72
N ASN A 317 -17.89 -0.55 3.76
CA ASN A 317 -16.81 0.09 3.01
C ASN A 317 -17.07 0.12 1.51
N ASP A 318 -17.40 -1.03 0.91
CA ASP A 318 -17.53 -1.10 -0.55
C ASP A 318 -18.70 -0.26 -1.07
N LEU A 319 -19.77 -0.18 -0.29
CA LEU A 319 -20.92 0.68 -0.64
C LEU A 319 -20.52 2.16 -0.58
N THR A 320 -19.93 2.60 0.52
CA THR A 320 -19.62 4.03 0.73
C THR A 320 -18.48 4.49 -0.17
N GLU A 321 -17.47 3.65 -0.45
CA GLU A 321 -16.44 3.93 -1.44
C GLU A 321 -17.03 4.00 -2.86
N GLY A 322 -17.91 3.05 -3.21
CA GLY A 322 -18.60 3.07 -4.49
C GLY A 322 -19.41 4.36 -4.70
N ILE A 323 -20.16 4.80 -3.70
CA ILE A 323 -20.89 6.09 -3.72
C ILE A 323 -19.91 7.26 -3.89
N ALA A 324 -18.79 7.28 -3.18
CA ALA A 324 -17.78 8.32 -3.31
C ALA A 324 -17.16 8.37 -4.73
N ILE A 325 -16.90 7.20 -5.34
CA ILE A 325 -16.43 7.08 -6.72
C ILE A 325 -17.49 7.67 -7.68
N GLU A 326 -18.76 7.30 -7.53
CA GLU A 326 -19.85 7.84 -8.36
C GLU A 326 -19.98 9.38 -8.23
N ARG A 327 -19.78 9.92 -7.04
CA ARG A 327 -19.81 11.37 -6.80
C ARG A 327 -18.65 12.11 -7.48
N ILE A 328 -17.48 11.49 -7.64
CA ILE A 328 -16.31 12.09 -8.32
C ILE A 328 -16.42 11.95 -9.84
N PHE A 329 -16.77 10.75 -10.33
CA PHE A 329 -16.63 10.39 -11.75
C PHE A 329 -17.96 10.48 -12.52
N GLY A 330 -19.10 10.60 -11.84
CA GLY A 330 -20.40 10.69 -12.47
C GLY A 330 -20.70 9.48 -13.36
N ALA A 331 -21.07 9.74 -14.61
CA ALA A 331 -21.41 8.68 -15.58
C ALA A 331 -20.16 8.02 -16.22
N ASN A 332 -18.97 8.61 -16.08
CA ASN A 332 -17.74 8.15 -16.76
C ASN A 332 -16.75 7.54 -15.75
N ILE A 333 -17.20 6.53 -15.03
CA ILE A 333 -16.36 5.84 -14.04
C ILE A 333 -15.32 4.99 -14.79
N PRO A 334 -14.00 5.19 -14.50
CA PRO A 334 -12.97 4.33 -15.10
C PRO A 334 -13.08 2.91 -14.53
N PRO A 335 -12.37 1.91 -15.10
CA PRO A 335 -12.27 0.58 -14.51
C PRO A 335 -11.86 0.65 -13.03
N VAL A 336 -12.55 -0.09 -12.17
CA VAL A 336 -12.33 -0.18 -10.72
C VAL A 336 -12.03 -1.61 -10.36
N SER A 337 -11.00 -1.88 -9.57
CA SER A 337 -10.84 -3.18 -8.92
C SER A 337 -10.20 -3.05 -7.55
N SER A 338 -10.43 -4.02 -6.67
CA SER A 338 -9.68 -4.19 -5.44
C SER A 338 -8.73 -5.37 -5.57
N THR A 339 -7.48 -5.17 -5.19
CA THR A 339 -6.46 -6.21 -5.19
C THR A 339 -6.40 -7.01 -3.88
N LYS A 340 -7.28 -6.69 -2.91
CA LYS A 340 -7.35 -7.42 -1.63
C LYS A 340 -7.81 -8.88 -1.76
N ALA A 341 -8.50 -9.23 -2.85
CA ALA A 341 -8.78 -10.63 -3.16
C ALA A 341 -7.55 -11.44 -3.60
N PHE A 342 -6.42 -10.77 -3.88
CA PHE A 342 -5.12 -11.40 -4.15
C PHE A 342 -4.27 -11.52 -2.88
N THR A 343 -4.16 -10.44 -2.10
CA THR A 343 -3.21 -10.30 -0.99
C THR A 343 -3.81 -10.57 0.38
N GLY A 344 -5.13 -10.56 0.50
CA GLY A 344 -5.80 -10.27 1.76
C GLY A 344 -5.68 -8.77 2.11
N HIS A 345 -6.39 -8.34 3.14
CA HIS A 345 -6.24 -7.01 3.70
C HIS A 345 -5.02 -6.98 4.63
N THR A 346 -3.92 -6.44 4.15
CA THR A 346 -2.64 -6.37 4.88
C THR A 346 -2.59 -5.18 5.85
N THR A 347 -3.73 -4.73 6.29
CA THR A 347 -3.95 -3.66 7.28
C THR A 347 -3.09 -2.41 7.00
N SER A 348 -2.12 -2.07 7.85
CA SER A 348 -1.31 -0.86 7.69
C SER A 348 -0.43 -0.86 6.44
N ALA A 349 -0.01 -2.01 5.94
CA ALA A 349 0.82 -2.14 4.74
C ALA A 349 0.00 -2.06 3.43
N ALA A 350 -1.34 -2.10 3.49
CA ALA A 350 -2.20 -2.18 2.32
C ALA A 350 -1.92 -1.08 1.29
N GLY A 351 -1.83 0.17 1.76
CA GLY A 351 -1.65 1.32 0.87
C GLY A 351 -0.35 1.30 0.06
N SER A 352 0.75 0.76 0.59
CA SER A 352 2.00 0.65 -0.16
C SER A 352 2.03 -0.58 -1.09
N ILE A 353 1.42 -1.68 -0.69
CA ILE A 353 1.23 -2.84 -1.58
C ILE A 353 0.39 -2.43 -2.79
N GLU A 354 -0.72 -1.73 -2.57
CA GLU A 354 -1.59 -1.21 -3.62
C GLU A 354 -0.92 -0.11 -4.46
N ALA A 355 -0.04 0.70 -3.87
CA ALA A 355 0.81 1.64 -4.59
C ALA A 355 1.76 0.92 -5.57
N VAL A 356 2.47 -0.12 -5.12
CA VAL A 356 3.34 -0.93 -6.00
C VAL A 356 2.52 -1.60 -7.11
N ILE A 357 1.35 -2.16 -6.81
CA ILE A 357 0.45 -2.75 -7.82
C ILE A 357 -0.01 -1.69 -8.83
N SER A 358 -0.34 -0.47 -8.38
CA SER A 358 -0.72 0.64 -9.26
C SER A 358 0.41 1.06 -10.19
N ILE A 359 1.65 1.11 -9.68
CA ILE A 359 2.85 1.38 -10.49
C ILE A 359 3.08 0.26 -11.50
N LEU A 360 2.93 -1.01 -11.10
CA LEU A 360 3.03 -2.16 -12.01
C LEU A 360 1.96 -2.11 -13.11
N SER A 361 0.74 -1.67 -12.79
CA SER A 361 -0.34 -1.47 -13.77
C SER A 361 0.06 -0.45 -14.82
N LEU A 362 0.62 0.70 -14.42
CA LEU A 362 1.14 1.71 -15.33
C LEU A 362 2.29 1.18 -16.20
N GLN A 363 3.33 0.60 -15.58
CA GLN A 363 4.51 0.11 -16.29
C GLN A 363 4.20 -0.97 -17.32
N ASN A 364 3.23 -1.83 -17.03
CA ASN A 364 2.89 -2.99 -17.83
C ASN A 364 1.57 -2.85 -18.60
N ASN A 365 0.94 -1.70 -18.51
CA ASN A 365 -0.31 -1.36 -19.22
C ASN A 365 -1.42 -2.41 -19.03
N PHE A 366 -1.71 -2.79 -17.79
CA PHE A 366 -2.77 -3.74 -17.44
C PHE A 366 -3.55 -3.29 -16.22
N ILE A 367 -4.80 -3.74 -16.09
CA ILE A 367 -5.64 -3.53 -14.92
C ILE A 367 -5.86 -4.88 -14.22
N PRO A 368 -5.50 -5.02 -12.93
CA PRO A 368 -5.80 -6.23 -12.17
C PRO A 368 -7.30 -6.52 -12.14
N ASN A 369 -7.66 -7.80 -12.20
CA ASN A 369 -9.05 -8.21 -12.05
C ASN A 369 -9.53 -8.04 -10.62
N ASN A 370 -10.81 -7.75 -10.46
CA ASN A 370 -11.53 -7.86 -9.21
C ASN A 370 -11.94 -9.31 -9.02
N LEU A 371 -11.13 -10.11 -8.33
CA LEU A 371 -11.37 -11.54 -8.17
C LEU A 371 -12.67 -11.83 -7.40
N ASN A 372 -13.23 -13.00 -7.68
CA ASN A 372 -14.42 -13.57 -7.00
C ASN A 372 -15.72 -12.78 -7.21
N PHE A 373 -15.73 -11.73 -8.04
CA PHE A 373 -16.93 -11.00 -8.39
C PHE A 373 -17.89 -11.88 -9.20
N LYS A 374 -19.18 -11.89 -8.82
CA LYS A 374 -20.25 -12.67 -9.48
C LYS A 374 -21.49 -11.83 -9.78
N GLU A 375 -21.87 -10.97 -8.85
CA GLU A 375 -23.12 -10.25 -8.92
C GLU A 375 -22.94 -8.77 -8.58
N LYS A 376 -23.50 -7.91 -9.44
CA LYS A 376 -23.44 -6.45 -9.26
C LYS A 376 -24.23 -6.02 -8.02
N MET A 377 -23.66 -5.11 -7.24
CA MET A 377 -24.36 -4.41 -6.18
C MET A 377 -25.50 -3.56 -6.77
N PRO A 378 -26.76 -3.73 -6.34
CA PRO A 378 -27.87 -2.98 -6.88
C PRO A 378 -27.80 -1.48 -6.58
N GLU A 379 -27.08 -1.08 -5.54
CA GLU A 379 -26.92 0.29 -5.09
C GLU A 379 -25.96 1.11 -5.94
N LEU A 380 -25.05 0.44 -6.71
CA LEU A 380 -24.03 1.10 -7.52
C LEU A 380 -24.36 1.02 -9.01
N SER A 381 -24.02 2.06 -9.76
CA SER A 381 -24.24 2.12 -11.21
C SER A 381 -23.20 1.34 -12.02
N PHE A 382 -21.99 1.14 -11.46
CA PHE A 382 -20.88 0.44 -12.12
C PHE A 382 -20.71 -1.00 -11.65
N THR A 383 -19.91 -1.76 -12.40
CA THR A 383 -19.38 -3.07 -12.00
C THR A 383 -17.86 -2.97 -11.93
N PRO A 384 -17.20 -3.66 -10.97
CA PRO A 384 -15.75 -3.68 -10.95
C PRO A 384 -15.18 -4.37 -12.20
N ASN A 385 -13.89 -4.16 -12.46
CA ASN A 385 -13.19 -4.85 -13.55
C ASN A 385 -13.05 -6.34 -13.24
N PHE A 386 -13.80 -7.18 -13.91
CA PHE A 386 -13.84 -8.64 -13.69
C PHE A 386 -13.67 -9.46 -14.97
N ASN A 387 -13.11 -8.84 -16.00
CA ASN A 387 -12.97 -9.51 -17.28
C ASN A 387 -12.32 -10.88 -17.10
N ASP A 388 -12.96 -11.93 -17.64
CA ASP A 388 -12.28 -13.19 -17.93
C ASP A 388 -11.16 -12.86 -18.93
N VAL A 389 -10.00 -12.53 -18.39
CA VAL A 389 -8.84 -12.24 -19.19
C VAL A 389 -8.52 -13.52 -19.92
N ALA A 390 -8.81 -13.53 -21.20
CA ALA A 390 -8.26 -14.55 -22.08
C ALA A 390 -6.74 -14.41 -21.99
N VAL A 391 -6.13 -15.19 -21.09
CA VAL A 391 -4.69 -15.41 -21.11
C VAL A 391 -4.38 -15.95 -22.49
N GLU A 392 -3.57 -15.25 -23.28
CA GLU A 392 -3.08 -15.80 -24.53
C GLU A 392 -2.39 -17.14 -24.26
N GLN A 393 -2.36 -18.04 -25.23
CA GLN A 393 -1.74 -19.38 -25.08
C GLN A 393 -0.27 -19.34 -24.61
N ASN A 394 0.35 -18.16 -24.65
CA ASN A 394 1.74 -17.87 -24.20
C ASN A 394 1.82 -17.30 -22.76
N GLY A 395 0.70 -17.19 -22.03
CA GLY A 395 0.66 -16.64 -20.69
C GLY A 395 0.67 -15.10 -20.59
N ASN A 396 0.63 -14.40 -21.73
CA ASN A 396 0.55 -12.93 -21.73
C ASN A 396 -0.91 -12.47 -21.65
N LEU A 397 -1.15 -11.42 -20.86
CA LEU A 397 -2.43 -10.70 -20.87
C LEU A 397 -2.62 -10.02 -22.23
N LYS A 398 -3.81 -10.08 -22.80
CA LYS A 398 -4.13 -9.21 -23.94
C LYS A 398 -3.95 -7.76 -23.48
N PRO A 399 -3.18 -6.95 -24.20
CA PRO A 399 -3.03 -5.54 -23.86
C PRO A 399 -4.40 -4.87 -23.89
N GLN A 400 -4.64 -3.99 -22.92
CA GLN A 400 -5.83 -3.14 -22.95
C GLN A 400 -5.81 -2.25 -24.17
N LYS A 401 -6.98 -1.85 -24.66
CA LYS A 401 -7.13 -1.07 -25.89
C LYS A 401 -6.53 0.33 -25.80
N SER A 402 -6.32 0.86 -24.60
CA SER A 402 -5.74 2.19 -24.33
C SER A 402 -4.57 2.08 -23.38
N GLU A 403 -3.59 2.95 -23.56
CA GLU A 403 -2.45 3.09 -22.65
C GLU A 403 -2.91 3.70 -21.32
N LEU A 404 -2.47 3.12 -20.19
CA LEU A 404 -2.71 3.68 -18.87
C LEU A 404 -1.70 4.81 -18.59
N ARG A 405 -2.22 5.99 -18.23
CA ARG A 405 -1.42 7.17 -17.88
C ARG A 405 -1.58 7.63 -16.45
N HIS A 406 -2.78 7.45 -15.88
CA HIS A 406 -3.10 7.89 -14.53
C HIS A 406 -3.83 6.80 -13.76
N VAL A 407 -3.29 6.39 -12.62
CA VAL A 407 -3.91 5.41 -11.72
C VAL A 407 -4.13 6.05 -10.36
N LEU A 408 -5.35 5.93 -9.85
CA LEU A 408 -5.76 6.38 -8.53
C LEU A 408 -5.79 5.18 -7.57
N SER A 409 -5.18 5.30 -6.38
CA SER A 409 -5.15 4.28 -5.34
C SER A 409 -5.73 4.81 -4.04
N ASN A 410 -6.75 4.15 -3.52
CA ASN A 410 -7.45 4.52 -2.29
C ASN A 410 -7.04 3.65 -1.10
N SER A 411 -6.88 4.27 0.07
CA SER A 411 -6.59 3.59 1.33
C SER A 411 -7.38 4.24 2.45
N PHE A 412 -8.39 3.56 2.98
CA PHE A 412 -9.28 4.08 4.00
C PHE A 412 -9.11 3.32 5.30
N GLY A 413 -8.89 4.06 6.39
CA GLY A 413 -8.57 3.50 7.70
C GLY A 413 -9.68 3.71 8.72
N PHE A 414 -9.77 2.78 9.67
CA PHE A 414 -10.56 3.00 10.88
C PHE A 414 -10.18 4.33 11.52
N GLY A 415 -11.15 4.99 12.15
CA GLY A 415 -11.04 6.36 12.62
C GLY A 415 -11.35 7.40 11.54
N GLY A 416 -11.69 6.97 10.32
CA GLY A 416 -12.04 7.84 9.19
C GLY A 416 -10.81 8.50 8.54
N ASN A 417 -9.64 7.89 8.64
CA ASN A 417 -8.43 8.40 8.02
C ASN A 417 -8.33 7.90 6.57
N ASP A 418 -8.72 8.73 5.62
CA ASP A 418 -8.88 8.40 4.22
C ASP A 418 -7.77 9.03 3.38
N THR A 419 -7.01 8.20 2.67
CA THR A 419 -5.88 8.62 1.85
C THR A 419 -6.08 8.19 0.41
N CYS A 420 -5.77 9.08 -0.51
CA CYS A 420 -5.78 8.82 -1.95
C CYS A 420 -4.43 9.22 -2.55
N LEU A 421 -3.84 8.33 -3.35
CA LEU A 421 -2.60 8.54 -4.09
C LEU A 421 -2.90 8.48 -5.59
N ILE A 422 -2.25 9.33 -6.39
CA ILE A 422 -2.35 9.30 -7.85
C ILE A 422 -0.94 9.13 -8.43
N PHE A 423 -0.75 8.03 -9.15
CA PHE A 423 0.47 7.75 -9.90
C PHE A 423 0.24 8.03 -11.38
N SER A 424 1.25 8.60 -12.04
CA SER A 424 1.16 8.97 -13.45
C SER A 424 2.43 8.65 -14.20
N LYS A 425 2.30 8.31 -15.49
CA LYS A 425 3.41 8.37 -16.44
C LYS A 425 3.74 9.83 -16.71
N ASN A 426 5.04 10.15 -16.72
CA ASN A 426 5.54 11.52 -16.91
C ASN A 426 5.78 11.83 -18.38
#